data_bf5c230280f7277bdeccd37003de68f8
#
_entry.id   bf5c230280f7277bdeccd37003de68f8
#
_cell.length_a   1.000
_cell.length_b   1.000
_cell.length_c   1.000
_cell.angle_alpha   90.00
_cell.angle_beta   90.00
_cell.angle_gamma   90.00
#
_symmetry.space_group_name_H-M   'P 1'
#
loop_
_entity.id
_entity.type
_entity.pdbx_description
1 polymer ?
#
loop_
_entity_poly.entity_id
_entity_poly.type
_entity_poly.pdbx_seq_one_letter_code
_entity_poly.pdbx_strand_id
1 'polypeptide(L)'
;MWYSTESHTGTAVITVVESDNAIVVIPGANALVNETDVAQPALAKGDVLVSQFEIPPSTVQAFFSRAGSIGATTILTPAPAIDFDRSLLRLVGILVLNESELGFMTRQPLHESDPESFFIEAARTLQMRDGQTVCVTLGKRGAVALNNGGIITIPGRLVRAVDTTGAGDCFVGALAAQIAAGATIGAALEYANVAASLCVQRMGAGPSMPTAAEVAIARI
;
A
#
# COMPACT_ATOMS: atom_id res chain seq x y z
N MET A 1 11.90 16.35 -4.58
CA MET A 1 11.59 15.92 -5.97
C MET A 1 12.92 15.71 -6.68
N TRP A 2 13.10 14.55 -7.29
CA TRP A 2 14.33 14.20 -7.99
C TRP A 2 14.12 14.41 -9.49
N TYR A 3 15.12 14.91 -10.17
CA TYR A 3 15.10 15.11 -11.61
C TYR A 3 16.21 14.27 -12.25
N SER A 4 15.89 13.55 -13.30
CA SER A 4 16.89 12.86 -14.14
C SER A 4 16.99 13.58 -15.47
N THR A 5 18.22 13.71 -15.98
CA THR A 5 18.51 14.14 -17.34
C THR A 5 18.69 12.96 -18.30
N GLU A 6 18.70 11.73 -17.76
CA GLU A 6 19.00 10.50 -18.51
C GLU A 6 17.74 9.80 -19.03
N SER A 7 16.58 10.10 -18.45
CA SER A 7 15.32 9.46 -18.84
C SER A 7 14.11 10.38 -18.61
N HIS A 8 13.05 10.14 -19.35
CA HIS A 8 11.75 10.78 -19.15
C HIS A 8 11.10 10.26 -17.87
N THR A 9 10.14 11.02 -17.34
CA THR A 9 9.26 10.57 -16.27
C THR A 9 8.56 9.26 -16.62
N GLY A 10 8.41 8.36 -15.66
CA GLY A 10 7.64 7.12 -15.85
C GLY A 10 6.24 7.40 -16.35
N THR A 11 5.71 6.52 -17.18
CA THR A 11 4.39 6.66 -17.80
C THR A 11 3.63 5.35 -17.68
N ALA A 12 2.36 5.44 -17.29
CA ALA A 12 1.42 4.32 -17.33
C ALA A 12 0.40 4.56 -18.45
N VAL A 13 0.24 3.57 -19.32
CA VAL A 13 -0.80 3.54 -20.35
C VAL A 13 -1.88 2.59 -19.86
N ILE A 14 -3.06 3.14 -19.58
CA ILE A 14 -4.20 2.39 -19.06
C ILE A 14 -5.21 2.20 -20.18
N THR A 15 -5.48 0.95 -20.52
CA THR A 15 -6.53 0.57 -21.47
C THR A 15 -7.70 0.00 -20.69
N VAL A 16 -8.87 0.59 -20.86
CA VAL A 16 -10.12 0.16 -20.20
C VAL A 16 -11.00 -0.53 -21.25
N VAL A 17 -11.38 -1.77 -21.02
CA VAL A 17 -12.29 -2.54 -21.88
C VAL A 17 -13.35 -3.20 -20.99
N GLU A 18 -14.61 -2.86 -21.18
CA GLU A 18 -15.78 -3.49 -20.50
C GLU A 18 -15.61 -3.64 -18.98
N SER A 19 -15.06 -2.65 -18.30
CA SER A 19 -14.80 -2.60 -16.86
C SER A 19 -13.54 -3.38 -16.42
N ASP A 20 -12.75 -3.90 -17.33
CA ASP A 20 -11.43 -4.47 -17.07
C ASP A 20 -10.33 -3.49 -17.48
N ASN A 21 -9.22 -3.47 -16.72
CA ASN A 21 -8.10 -2.56 -16.94
C ASN A 21 -6.84 -3.35 -17.28
N ALA A 22 -6.22 -3.02 -18.42
CA ALA A 22 -4.86 -3.44 -18.73
C ALA A 22 -3.92 -2.24 -18.59
N ILE A 23 -2.88 -2.37 -17.79
CA ILE A 23 -1.93 -1.30 -17.51
C ILE A 23 -0.54 -1.70 -18.03
N VAL A 24 0.01 -0.89 -18.92
CA VAL A 24 1.41 -1.00 -19.36
C VAL A 24 2.19 0.11 -18.69
N VAL A 25 3.16 -0.26 -17.85
CA VAL A 25 4.03 0.68 -17.15
C VAL A 25 5.37 0.79 -17.86
N ILE A 26 5.77 2.01 -18.17
CA ILE A 26 7.10 2.36 -18.67
C ILE A 26 7.81 3.09 -17.52
N PRO A 27 8.79 2.46 -16.85
CA PRO A 27 9.34 3.00 -15.60
C PRO A 27 10.02 4.36 -15.77
N GLY A 28 10.68 4.59 -16.91
CA GLY A 28 11.40 5.85 -17.15
C GLY A 28 12.39 6.17 -16.03
N ALA A 29 12.36 7.40 -15.53
CA ALA A 29 13.23 7.87 -14.45
C ALA A 29 13.04 7.09 -13.12
N ASN A 30 11.88 6.44 -12.90
CA ASN A 30 11.68 5.63 -11.70
C ASN A 30 12.68 4.46 -11.62
N ALA A 31 13.04 3.85 -12.77
CA ALA A 31 14.02 2.77 -12.80
C ALA A 31 15.44 3.22 -12.46
N LEU A 32 15.73 4.51 -12.48
CA LEU A 32 17.03 5.09 -12.18
C LEU A 32 17.20 5.49 -10.72
N VAL A 33 16.11 5.45 -9.92
CA VAL A 33 16.18 5.76 -8.48
C VAL A 33 17.06 4.72 -7.80
N ASN A 34 18.06 5.19 -7.07
CA ASN A 34 19.08 4.33 -6.47
C ASN A 34 19.29 4.66 -4.99
N GLU A 35 20.18 3.91 -4.35
CA GLU A 35 20.43 4.01 -2.90
C GLU A 35 20.95 5.40 -2.48
N THR A 36 21.68 6.10 -3.34
CA THR A 36 22.20 7.44 -3.00
C THR A 36 21.09 8.49 -2.98
N ASP A 37 20.05 8.30 -3.80
CA ASP A 37 18.88 9.19 -3.83
C ASP A 37 18.09 9.11 -2.52
N VAL A 38 17.97 7.92 -1.94
CA VAL A 38 17.25 7.71 -0.69
C VAL A 38 18.12 7.90 0.57
N ALA A 39 19.43 8.12 0.39
CA ALA A 39 20.35 8.40 1.49
C ALA A 39 20.22 9.84 2.02
N GLN A 40 19.81 10.78 1.20
CA GLN A 40 19.84 12.22 1.46
C GLN A 40 18.81 12.72 2.49
N PRO A 41 17.54 12.28 2.56
CA PRO A 41 16.59 12.82 3.52
C PRO A 41 17.06 12.58 4.96
N ALA A 42 17.09 13.62 5.79
CA ALA A 42 17.20 13.45 7.23
C ALA A 42 15.90 12.78 7.72
N LEU A 43 16.04 11.61 8.34
CA LEU A 43 14.93 10.86 8.91
C LEU A 43 14.94 11.04 10.43
N ALA A 44 13.77 11.13 11.04
CA ALA A 44 13.56 11.28 12.47
C ALA A 44 12.70 10.14 13.04
N LYS A 45 12.78 9.97 14.34
CA LYS A 45 11.89 9.07 15.06
C LYS A 45 10.43 9.51 14.87
N GLY A 46 9.58 8.57 14.50
CA GLY A 46 8.16 8.82 14.23
C GLY A 46 7.84 9.10 12.77
N ASP A 47 8.85 9.25 11.91
CA ASP A 47 8.61 9.31 10.46
C ASP A 47 7.98 8.02 9.95
N VAL A 48 7.19 8.16 8.88
CA VAL A 48 6.60 7.05 8.16
C VAL A 48 7.15 7.01 6.74
N LEU A 49 7.87 5.94 6.42
CA LEU A 49 8.46 5.69 5.12
C LEU A 49 7.52 4.80 4.31
N VAL A 50 7.06 5.30 3.18
CA VAL A 50 6.14 4.56 2.30
C VAL A 50 6.84 4.27 0.98
N SER A 51 6.74 3.05 0.49
CA SER A 51 7.24 2.67 -0.82
C SER A 51 6.39 1.59 -1.47
N GLN A 52 6.60 1.45 -2.76
CA GLN A 52 6.04 0.44 -3.66
C GLN A 52 7.16 -0.12 -4.56
N PHE A 53 6.83 -0.86 -5.64
CA PHE A 53 7.82 -1.45 -6.53
C PHE A 53 7.87 -0.80 -7.93
N GLU A 54 7.46 0.45 -8.06
CA GLU A 54 7.74 1.23 -9.28
C GLU A 54 9.17 1.81 -9.30
N ILE A 55 9.90 1.69 -8.19
CA ILE A 55 11.34 1.91 -8.09
C ILE A 55 12.05 0.57 -7.77
N PRO A 56 13.36 0.44 -8.02
CA PRO A 56 14.07 -0.82 -7.78
C PRO A 56 13.93 -1.33 -6.34
N PRO A 57 13.61 -2.63 -6.12
CA PRO A 57 13.49 -3.19 -4.77
C PRO A 57 14.75 -3.05 -3.91
N SER A 58 15.94 -3.03 -4.51
CA SER A 58 17.20 -2.74 -3.81
C SER A 58 17.21 -1.34 -3.20
N THR A 59 16.67 -0.36 -3.91
CA THR A 59 16.52 1.02 -3.42
C THR A 59 15.53 1.07 -2.25
N VAL A 60 14.40 0.35 -2.36
CA VAL A 60 13.43 0.22 -1.26
C VAL A 60 14.08 -0.42 -0.04
N GLN A 61 14.90 -1.46 -0.23
CA GLN A 61 15.62 -2.12 0.85
C GLN A 61 16.61 -1.17 1.53
N ALA A 62 17.37 -0.42 0.77
CA ALA A 62 18.29 0.61 1.30
C ALA A 62 17.54 1.68 2.09
N PHE A 63 16.41 2.17 1.56
CA PHE A 63 15.57 3.16 2.21
C PHE A 63 15.01 2.65 3.55
N PHE A 64 14.45 1.44 3.57
CA PHE A 64 13.86 0.86 4.78
C PHE A 64 14.90 0.41 5.81
N SER A 65 16.11 0.05 5.38
CA SER A 65 17.19 -0.27 6.32
C SER A 65 17.54 0.90 7.24
N ARG A 66 17.35 2.13 6.75
CA ARG A 66 17.57 3.35 7.55
C ARG A 66 16.52 3.56 8.64
N ALA A 67 15.29 3.07 8.42
CA ALA A 67 14.19 3.26 9.35
C ALA A 67 14.41 2.54 10.69
N GLY A 68 14.95 1.33 10.65
CA GLY A 68 15.14 0.50 11.84
C GLY A 68 16.02 1.13 12.90
N SER A 69 17.07 1.87 12.50
CA SER A 69 18.03 2.52 13.41
C SER A 69 17.48 3.75 14.13
N ILE A 70 16.41 4.36 13.61
CA ILE A 70 15.85 5.62 14.10
C ILE A 70 14.44 5.49 14.69
N GLY A 71 13.83 4.29 14.60
CA GLY A 71 12.46 4.05 15.07
C GLY A 71 11.40 4.71 14.21
N ALA A 72 11.62 4.79 12.90
CA ALA A 72 10.63 5.16 11.90
C ALA A 72 9.78 3.95 11.52
N THR A 73 8.54 4.18 11.08
CA THR A 73 7.66 3.13 10.59
C THR A 73 7.81 2.97 9.07
N THR A 74 7.85 1.73 8.58
CA THR A 74 7.91 1.43 7.15
C THR A 74 6.60 0.83 6.69
N ILE A 75 6.09 1.31 5.55
CA ILE A 75 4.89 0.80 4.89
C ILE A 75 5.28 0.40 3.46
N LEU A 76 5.04 -0.85 3.09
CA LEU A 76 5.24 -1.36 1.74
C LEU A 76 3.90 -1.79 1.15
N THR A 77 3.63 -1.33 -0.07
CA THR A 77 2.65 -1.96 -0.97
C THR A 77 3.43 -2.54 -2.15
N PRO A 78 3.50 -3.88 -2.31
CA PRO A 78 4.34 -4.52 -3.33
C PRO A 78 3.67 -4.49 -4.71
N ALA A 79 3.34 -3.30 -5.19
CA ALA A 79 2.73 -3.00 -6.47
C ALA A 79 3.74 -2.30 -7.40
N PRO A 80 3.91 -2.74 -8.66
CA PRO A 80 3.35 -3.98 -9.21
C PRO A 80 3.92 -5.24 -8.55
N ALA A 81 3.16 -6.32 -8.58
CA ALA A 81 3.61 -7.61 -8.04
C ALA A 81 4.76 -8.17 -8.89
N ILE A 82 5.95 -8.21 -8.32
CA ILE A 82 7.18 -8.71 -8.94
C ILE A 82 7.92 -9.64 -8.00
N ASP A 83 8.81 -10.47 -8.53
CA ASP A 83 9.73 -11.24 -7.71
C ASP A 83 10.83 -10.32 -7.13
N PHE A 84 11.12 -10.49 -5.85
CA PHE A 84 12.15 -9.74 -5.12
C PHE A 84 12.74 -10.57 -3.98
N ASP A 85 13.87 -10.12 -3.43
CA ASP A 85 14.45 -10.75 -2.25
C ASP A 85 13.54 -10.54 -1.02
N ARG A 86 12.95 -11.63 -0.55
CA ARG A 86 12.02 -11.62 0.59
C ARG A 86 12.64 -11.17 1.90
N SER A 87 13.96 -11.06 1.99
CA SER A 87 14.63 -10.47 3.15
C SER A 87 14.16 -9.02 3.41
N LEU A 88 13.75 -8.30 2.36
CA LEU A 88 13.14 -6.97 2.47
C LEU A 88 11.93 -6.95 3.42
N LEU A 89 11.11 -8.01 3.45
CA LEU A 89 9.94 -8.08 4.33
C LEU A 89 10.28 -7.97 5.82
N ARG A 90 11.52 -8.31 6.22
CA ARG A 90 11.97 -8.12 7.60
C ARG A 90 12.13 -6.66 7.99
N LEU A 91 12.27 -5.77 7.02
CA LEU A 91 12.38 -4.32 7.20
C LEU A 91 11.01 -3.61 7.17
N VAL A 92 9.96 -4.33 6.79
CA VAL A 92 8.60 -3.79 6.64
C VAL A 92 7.86 -3.82 7.96
N GLY A 93 7.38 -2.68 8.42
CA GLY A 93 6.52 -2.57 9.59
C GLY A 93 5.06 -2.89 9.29
N ILE A 94 4.56 -2.34 8.19
CA ILE A 94 3.20 -2.58 7.70
C ILE A 94 3.28 -2.97 6.23
N LEU A 95 2.82 -4.17 5.90
CA LEU A 95 2.69 -4.66 4.53
C LEU A 95 1.23 -4.54 4.12
N VAL A 96 0.94 -3.83 3.03
CA VAL A 96 -0.42 -3.65 2.50
C VAL A 96 -0.49 -4.28 1.12
N LEU A 97 -1.43 -5.20 0.93
CA LEU A 97 -1.60 -5.98 -0.29
C LEU A 97 -3.07 -5.98 -0.69
N ASN A 98 -3.34 -6.14 -1.98
CA ASN A 98 -4.64 -6.60 -2.43
C ASN A 98 -4.66 -8.13 -2.57
N GLU A 99 -5.79 -8.69 -2.95
CA GLU A 99 -6.00 -10.14 -3.11
C GLU A 99 -5.05 -10.74 -4.16
N SER A 100 -4.87 -10.05 -5.29
CA SER A 100 -4.00 -10.50 -6.38
C SER A 100 -2.52 -10.48 -5.98
N GLU A 101 -2.07 -9.43 -5.32
CA GLU A 101 -0.70 -9.28 -4.80
C GLU A 101 -0.41 -10.34 -3.73
N LEU A 102 -1.38 -10.60 -2.85
CA LEU A 102 -1.25 -11.66 -1.85
C LEU A 102 -1.11 -13.04 -2.52
N GLY A 103 -1.97 -13.34 -3.50
CA GLY A 103 -1.90 -14.58 -4.27
C GLY A 103 -0.55 -14.76 -4.96
N PHE A 104 -0.04 -13.70 -5.61
CA PHE A 104 1.28 -13.71 -6.23
C PHE A 104 2.39 -13.96 -5.21
N MET A 105 2.41 -13.23 -4.11
CA MET A 105 3.44 -13.34 -3.09
C MET A 105 3.44 -14.68 -2.36
N THR A 106 2.29 -15.27 -2.15
CA THR A 106 2.17 -16.56 -1.46
C THR A 106 2.21 -17.75 -2.41
N ARG A 107 2.17 -17.49 -3.74
CA ARG A 107 2.04 -18.50 -4.80
C ARG A 107 0.79 -19.37 -4.60
N GLN A 108 -0.28 -18.77 -4.10
CA GLN A 108 -1.56 -19.42 -3.87
C GLN A 108 -2.61 -18.83 -4.81
N PRO A 109 -3.42 -19.63 -5.48
CA PRO A 109 -4.58 -19.12 -6.22
C PRO A 109 -5.60 -18.62 -5.20
N LEU A 110 -5.77 -17.32 -5.11
CA LEU A 110 -6.78 -16.67 -4.26
C LEU A 110 -7.82 -16.00 -5.17
N HIS A 111 -9.10 -16.19 -4.83
CA HIS A 111 -10.21 -15.62 -5.58
C HIS A 111 -11.03 -14.68 -4.70
N GLU A 112 -11.60 -13.62 -5.29
CA GLU A 112 -12.45 -12.65 -4.57
C GLU A 112 -13.59 -13.33 -3.78
N SER A 113 -14.07 -14.47 -4.24
CA SER A 113 -15.13 -15.24 -3.59
C SER A 113 -14.68 -16.09 -2.41
N ASP A 114 -13.37 -16.21 -2.18
CA ASP A 114 -12.86 -17.04 -1.09
C ASP A 114 -13.24 -16.47 0.28
N PRO A 115 -13.43 -17.34 1.28
CA PRO A 115 -13.64 -16.93 2.65
C PRO A 115 -12.49 -16.05 3.17
N GLU A 116 -12.82 -15.10 4.05
CA GLU A 116 -11.82 -14.21 4.67
C GLU A 116 -10.68 -14.98 5.37
N SER A 117 -10.98 -16.16 5.93
CA SER A 117 -9.99 -17.02 6.58
C SER A 117 -8.85 -17.43 5.64
N PHE A 118 -9.11 -17.58 4.32
CA PHE A 118 -8.07 -17.97 3.36
C PHE A 118 -7.06 -16.84 3.17
N PHE A 119 -7.54 -15.59 3.10
CA PHE A 119 -6.67 -14.42 3.03
C PHE A 119 -5.87 -14.23 4.32
N ILE A 120 -6.47 -14.50 5.47
CA ILE A 120 -5.81 -14.45 6.77
C ILE A 120 -4.69 -15.49 6.85
N GLU A 121 -4.95 -16.74 6.46
CA GLU A 121 -3.94 -17.81 6.46
C GLU A 121 -2.78 -17.50 5.49
N ALA A 122 -3.10 -17.05 4.27
CA ALA A 122 -2.11 -16.65 3.31
C ALA A 122 -1.25 -15.48 3.83
N ALA A 123 -1.88 -14.43 4.37
CA ALA A 123 -1.21 -13.27 4.92
C ALA A 123 -0.27 -13.62 6.10
N ARG A 124 -0.64 -14.62 6.91
CA ARG A 124 0.19 -15.10 8.02
C ARG A 124 1.55 -15.61 7.56
N THR A 125 1.64 -16.18 6.36
CA THR A 125 2.91 -16.68 5.79
C THR A 125 3.88 -15.57 5.43
N LEU A 126 3.40 -14.33 5.35
CA LEU A 126 4.20 -13.14 5.02
C LEU A 126 4.69 -12.38 6.26
N GLN A 127 4.24 -12.75 7.46
CA GLN A 127 4.77 -12.17 8.69
C GLN A 127 6.18 -12.71 8.95
N MET A 128 7.19 -11.86 8.83
CA MET A 128 8.60 -12.22 8.95
C MET A 128 9.23 -11.84 10.29
N ARG A 129 8.50 -11.09 11.12
CA ARG A 129 8.95 -10.65 12.44
C ARG A 129 7.79 -10.29 13.36
N ASP A 130 8.05 -10.32 14.66
CA ASP A 130 7.11 -9.81 15.65
C ASP A 130 6.85 -8.30 15.44
N GLY A 131 5.65 -7.86 15.72
CA GLY A 131 5.24 -6.46 15.56
C GLY A 131 4.87 -6.05 14.13
N GLN A 132 5.09 -6.92 13.16
CA GLN A 132 4.72 -6.66 11.77
C GLN A 132 3.20 -6.73 11.58
N THR A 133 2.63 -5.76 10.89
CA THR A 133 1.25 -5.81 10.42
C THR A 133 1.22 -6.24 8.96
N VAL A 134 0.41 -7.23 8.62
CA VAL A 134 0.08 -7.59 7.24
C VAL A 134 -1.40 -7.29 7.03
N CYS A 135 -1.70 -6.33 6.16
CA CYS A 135 -3.04 -5.90 5.82
C CYS A 135 -3.39 -6.32 4.40
N VAL A 136 -4.54 -6.94 4.22
CA VAL A 136 -5.09 -7.33 2.92
C VAL A 136 -6.35 -6.52 2.66
N THR A 137 -6.34 -5.73 1.60
CA THR A 137 -7.54 -5.04 1.12
C THR A 137 -8.37 -5.99 0.26
N LEU A 138 -9.67 -6.05 0.52
CA LEU A 138 -10.63 -6.99 -0.06
C LEU A 138 -11.72 -6.26 -0.87
N GLY A 139 -11.33 -5.16 -1.52
CA GLY A 139 -12.24 -4.33 -2.31
C GLY A 139 -13.49 -3.92 -1.54
N LYS A 140 -14.68 -4.25 -2.07
CA LYS A 140 -15.97 -3.94 -1.43
C LYS A 140 -16.20 -4.63 -0.09
N ARG A 141 -15.42 -5.66 0.25
CA ARG A 141 -15.48 -6.36 1.54
C ARG A 141 -14.72 -5.64 2.65
N GLY A 142 -13.91 -4.63 2.30
CA GLY A 142 -13.11 -3.87 3.25
C GLY A 142 -11.67 -4.34 3.35
N ALA A 143 -11.18 -4.64 4.54
CA ALA A 143 -9.82 -5.10 4.76
C ALA A 143 -9.70 -6.01 5.98
N VAL A 144 -8.71 -6.89 5.96
CA VAL A 144 -8.29 -7.68 7.12
C VAL A 144 -6.82 -7.41 7.40
N ALA A 145 -6.45 -7.38 8.67
CA ALA A 145 -5.06 -7.21 9.05
C ALA A 145 -4.67 -8.18 10.17
N LEU A 146 -3.46 -8.70 10.05
CA LEU A 146 -2.80 -9.48 11.08
C LEU A 146 -1.81 -8.59 11.81
N ASN A 147 -1.88 -8.59 13.12
CA ASN A 147 -0.97 -7.86 14.00
C ASN A 147 -0.67 -8.74 15.21
N ASN A 148 0.32 -8.40 16.04
CA ASN A 148 0.61 -9.09 17.31
C ASN A 148 -0.60 -9.23 18.24
N GLY A 149 -1.58 -8.34 18.13
CA GLY A 149 -2.83 -8.38 18.88
C GLY A 149 -3.88 -9.34 18.30
N GLY A 150 -3.60 -10.00 17.19
CA GLY A 150 -4.54 -10.89 16.51
C GLY A 150 -5.00 -10.38 15.16
N ILE A 151 -6.26 -10.66 14.82
CA ILE A 151 -6.89 -10.28 13.56
C ILE A 151 -7.72 -9.01 13.77
N ILE A 152 -7.57 -8.05 12.86
CA ILE A 152 -8.38 -6.84 12.77
C ILE A 152 -9.18 -6.94 11.46
N THR A 153 -10.49 -6.96 11.55
CA THR A 153 -11.38 -6.93 10.39
C THR A 153 -12.02 -5.55 10.29
N ILE A 154 -11.88 -4.92 9.13
CA ILE A 154 -12.48 -3.63 8.78
C ILE A 154 -13.56 -3.91 7.74
N PRO A 155 -14.84 -3.79 8.07
CA PRO A 155 -15.91 -4.08 7.11
C PRO A 155 -15.90 -3.08 5.96
N GLY A 156 -16.24 -3.57 4.77
CA GLY A 156 -16.40 -2.72 3.60
C GLY A 156 -17.55 -1.72 3.77
N ARG A 157 -17.45 -0.61 3.08
CA ARG A 157 -18.50 0.42 3.02
C ARG A 157 -19.31 0.26 1.76
N LEU A 158 -20.62 0.20 1.90
CA LEU A 158 -21.51 0.11 0.73
C LEU A 158 -21.59 1.49 0.06
N VAL A 159 -20.91 1.63 -1.07
CA VAL A 159 -20.87 2.84 -1.89
C VAL A 159 -21.06 2.49 -3.36
N ARG A 160 -21.49 3.48 -4.16
CA ARG A 160 -21.53 3.34 -5.61
C ARG A 160 -20.15 3.68 -6.16
N ALA A 161 -19.39 2.68 -6.55
CA ALA A 161 -18.12 2.88 -7.21
C ALA A 161 -18.32 3.47 -8.62
N VAL A 162 -17.51 4.45 -8.97
CA VAL A 162 -17.44 5.10 -10.28
C VAL A 162 -16.13 4.73 -10.97
N ASP A 163 -15.01 4.80 -10.22
CA ASP A 163 -13.67 4.48 -10.70
C ASP A 163 -12.84 3.98 -9.51
N THR A 164 -12.24 2.81 -9.65
CA THR A 164 -11.42 2.20 -8.59
C THR A 164 -9.94 2.53 -8.70
N THR A 165 -9.55 3.32 -9.73
CA THR A 165 -8.16 3.74 -9.93
C THR A 165 -7.65 4.54 -8.73
N GLY A 166 -6.49 4.14 -8.20
CA GLY A 166 -5.89 4.83 -7.05
C GLY A 166 -6.52 4.52 -5.68
N ALA A 167 -7.51 3.63 -5.59
CA ALA A 167 -8.13 3.29 -4.31
C ALA A 167 -7.12 2.70 -3.31
N GLY A 168 -6.20 1.84 -3.79
CA GLY A 168 -5.12 1.28 -2.99
C GLY A 168 -4.14 2.36 -2.52
N ASP A 169 -3.78 3.29 -3.41
CA ASP A 169 -2.89 4.42 -3.07
C ASP A 169 -3.54 5.34 -2.04
N CYS A 170 -4.84 5.61 -2.21
CA CYS A 170 -5.64 6.37 -1.24
C CYS A 170 -5.63 5.69 0.14
N PHE A 171 -5.86 4.37 0.16
CA PHE A 171 -5.84 3.59 1.40
C PHE A 171 -4.46 3.69 2.09
N VAL A 172 -3.38 3.45 1.35
CA VAL A 172 -2.01 3.49 1.89
C VAL A 172 -1.61 4.89 2.35
N GLY A 173 -1.92 5.91 1.56
CA GLY A 173 -1.65 7.31 1.92
C GLY A 173 -2.39 7.76 3.18
N ALA A 174 -3.68 7.40 3.29
CA ALA A 174 -4.51 7.69 4.46
C ALA A 174 -4.02 6.93 5.71
N LEU A 175 -3.67 5.64 5.55
CA LEU A 175 -3.05 4.83 6.61
C LEU A 175 -1.77 5.48 7.12
N ALA A 176 -0.86 5.81 6.21
CA ALA A 176 0.42 6.43 6.55
C ALA A 176 0.24 7.75 7.31
N ALA A 177 -0.69 8.62 6.87
CA ALA A 177 -0.98 9.88 7.53
C ALA A 177 -1.49 9.68 8.96
N GLN A 178 -2.35 8.67 9.20
CA GLN A 178 -2.86 8.37 10.54
C GLN A 178 -1.79 7.77 11.46
N ILE A 179 -0.94 6.88 10.93
CA ILE A 179 0.20 6.34 11.68
C ILE A 179 1.18 7.46 12.07
N ALA A 180 1.49 8.37 11.15
CA ALA A 180 2.34 9.54 11.42
C ALA A 180 1.73 10.48 12.47
N ALA A 181 0.39 10.55 12.55
CA ALA A 181 -0.34 11.29 13.58
C ALA A 181 -0.44 10.54 14.93
N GLY A 182 0.15 9.34 15.05
CA GLY A 182 0.15 8.55 16.27
C GLY A 182 -1.11 7.73 16.53
N ALA A 183 -1.96 7.52 15.52
CA ALA A 183 -3.13 6.67 15.65
C ALA A 183 -2.74 5.19 15.86
N THR A 184 -3.60 4.44 16.54
CA THR A 184 -3.46 2.98 16.60
C THR A 184 -3.68 2.36 15.24
N ILE A 185 -3.11 1.19 15.00
CA ILE A 185 -3.24 0.51 13.69
C ILE A 185 -4.72 0.28 13.32
N GLY A 186 -5.56 -0.13 14.25
CA GLY A 186 -7.00 -0.32 13.99
C GLY A 186 -7.68 0.98 13.54
N ALA A 187 -7.49 2.08 14.29
CA ALA A 187 -8.06 3.38 13.93
C ALA A 187 -7.53 3.91 12.59
N ALA A 188 -6.27 3.66 12.28
CA ALA A 188 -5.65 4.06 11.02
C ALA A 188 -6.21 3.25 9.83
N LEU A 189 -6.43 1.95 10.00
CA LEU A 189 -7.06 1.09 9.00
C LEU A 189 -8.53 1.48 8.73
N GLU A 190 -9.30 1.76 9.79
CA GLU A 190 -10.66 2.28 9.65
C GLU A 190 -10.70 3.58 8.85
N TYR A 191 -9.83 4.53 9.19
CA TYR A 191 -9.71 5.79 8.49
C TYR A 191 -9.35 5.59 7.01
N ALA A 192 -8.38 4.73 6.74
CA ALA A 192 -7.93 4.39 5.39
C ALA A 192 -9.06 3.78 4.55
N ASN A 193 -9.85 2.89 5.14
CA ASN A 193 -11.00 2.27 4.47
C ASN A 193 -12.09 3.30 4.12
N VAL A 194 -12.36 4.27 5.01
CA VAL A 194 -13.28 5.38 4.71
C VAL A 194 -12.73 6.23 3.57
N ALA A 195 -11.46 6.62 3.61
CA ALA A 195 -10.83 7.40 2.56
C ALA A 195 -10.91 6.70 1.20
N ALA A 196 -10.54 5.43 1.13
CA ALA A 196 -10.64 4.62 -0.09
C ALA A 196 -12.09 4.52 -0.59
N SER A 197 -13.07 4.37 0.31
CA SER A 197 -14.48 4.34 -0.07
C SER A 197 -15.00 5.65 -0.68
N LEU A 198 -14.44 6.79 -0.28
CA LEU A 198 -14.74 8.08 -0.91
C LEU A 198 -14.04 8.26 -2.26
N CYS A 199 -12.78 7.79 -2.34
CA CYS A 199 -11.98 7.83 -3.56
C CYS A 199 -12.70 7.13 -4.73
N VAL A 200 -13.18 5.91 -4.54
CA VAL A 200 -13.83 5.13 -5.60
C VAL A 200 -15.14 5.73 -6.14
N GLN A 201 -15.69 6.73 -5.48
CA GLN A 201 -16.91 7.43 -5.93
C GLN A 201 -16.64 8.57 -6.93
N ARG A 202 -15.37 8.79 -7.28
CA ARG A 202 -14.91 9.88 -8.14
C ARG A 202 -14.03 9.35 -9.26
N MET A 203 -14.02 10.04 -10.40
CA MET A 203 -13.15 9.71 -11.53
C MET A 203 -11.70 10.11 -11.28
N GLY A 204 -10.80 9.28 -11.76
CA GLY A 204 -9.36 9.52 -11.79
C GLY A 204 -8.63 9.15 -10.50
N ALA A 205 -7.29 9.10 -10.54
CA ALA A 205 -6.45 8.74 -9.41
C ALA A 205 -6.26 9.93 -8.44
N GLY A 206 -5.32 10.85 -8.72
CA GLY A 206 -5.03 11.98 -7.84
C GLY A 206 -6.25 12.88 -7.56
N PRO A 207 -7.07 13.25 -8.56
CA PRO A 207 -8.26 14.09 -8.34
C PRO A 207 -9.35 13.44 -7.48
N SER A 208 -9.39 12.12 -7.39
CA SER A 208 -10.38 11.39 -6.59
C SER A 208 -10.05 11.34 -5.09
N MET A 209 -8.80 11.64 -4.71
CA MET A 209 -8.36 11.58 -3.32
C MET A 209 -9.15 12.52 -2.42
N PRO A 210 -9.77 12.02 -1.32
CA PRO A 210 -10.52 12.87 -0.41
C PRO A 210 -9.60 13.70 0.48
N THR A 211 -10.10 14.84 0.92
CA THR A 211 -9.48 15.63 1.97
C THR A 211 -9.73 15.02 3.35
N ALA A 212 -8.90 15.36 4.33
CA ALA A 212 -9.09 14.93 5.72
C ALA A 212 -10.46 15.37 6.28
N ALA A 213 -10.97 16.55 5.88
CA ALA A 213 -12.29 17.04 6.30
C ALA A 213 -13.43 16.15 5.76
N GLU A 214 -13.35 15.73 4.50
CA GLU A 214 -14.34 14.84 3.89
C GLU A 214 -14.35 13.47 4.58
N VAL A 215 -13.16 12.93 4.88
CA VAL A 215 -13.07 11.66 5.62
C VAL A 215 -13.64 11.80 7.03
N ALA A 216 -13.37 12.90 7.74
CA ALA A 216 -13.91 13.15 9.06
C ALA A 216 -15.44 13.18 9.06
N ILE A 217 -16.06 13.83 8.07
CA ILE A 217 -17.53 13.88 7.92
C ILE A 217 -18.09 12.48 7.63
N ALA A 218 -17.43 11.70 6.75
CA ALA A 218 -17.92 10.37 6.35
C ALA A 218 -17.77 9.29 7.43
N ARG A 219 -17.07 9.56 8.53
CA ARG A 219 -16.90 8.66 9.67
C ARG A 219 -18.04 8.73 10.67
N ILE A 220 -18.89 9.76 10.60
CA ILE A 220 -20.07 9.95 11.44
C ILE A 220 -21.19 9.03 10.94
#